data_845c4712f3c86b00ede9fdbe4092eb2c
#
_entry.id   845c4712f3c86b00ede9fdbe4092eb2c
#
_cell.length_a   1.000
_cell.length_b   1.000
_cell.length_c   1.000
_cell.angle_alpha   90.00
_cell.angle_beta   90.00
_cell.angle_gamma   90.00
#
_symmetry.space_group_name_H-M   'P 1'
#
loop_
_entity.id
_entity.type
_entity.pdbx_description
1 polymer ?
#
loop_
_entity_poly.entity_id
_entity_poly.type
_entity_poly.pdbx_seq_one_letter_code
_entity_poly.pdbx_strand_id
1 'polypeptide(L)' 'MNRDAVYEQLKIDEGVEYAIYNDHLGYPTFGVGHLVLENDPEHGEPVGTPISEERVKECCEADLDLAI' A
#
# COMPACT_ATOMS: atom_id res chain seq x y z
N MET A 1 10.25 -13.95 11.64
CA MET A 1 10.22 -12.50 11.40
C MET A 1 8.95 -11.90 12.02
N ASN A 2 9.09 -10.82 12.74
CA ASN A 2 7.94 -10.12 13.32
C ASN A 2 7.36 -9.14 12.26
N ARG A 3 6.26 -9.54 11.61
CA ARG A 3 5.65 -8.75 10.54
C ARG A 3 5.10 -7.41 11.03
N ASP A 4 4.58 -7.37 12.25
CA ASP A 4 4.06 -6.11 12.80
C ASP A 4 5.18 -5.10 13.00
N ALA A 5 6.34 -5.53 13.49
CA ALA A 5 7.51 -4.66 13.64
C ALA A 5 8.03 -4.18 12.29
N VAL A 6 8.06 -5.07 11.30
CA VAL A 6 8.48 -4.71 9.92
C VAL A 6 7.51 -3.69 9.33
N TYR A 7 6.21 -3.91 9.47
CA TYR A 7 5.19 -3.00 8.97
C TYR A 7 5.32 -1.60 9.61
N GLU A 8 5.48 -1.54 10.94
CA GLU A 8 5.65 -0.27 11.63
C GLU A 8 6.91 0.46 11.16
N GLN A 9 7.99 -0.26 10.96
CA GLN A 9 9.24 0.33 10.49
C GLN A 9 9.10 0.85 9.06
N LEU A 10 8.44 0.10 8.19
CA LEU A 10 8.19 0.53 6.80
C LEU A 10 7.34 1.79 6.75
N LYS A 11 6.35 1.93 7.62
CA LYS A 11 5.54 3.15 7.68
C LYS A 11 6.40 4.38 8.03
N ILE A 12 7.40 4.20 8.87
CA ILE A 12 8.32 5.28 9.25
C ILE A 12 9.30 5.59 8.10
N ASP A 13 9.89 4.55 7.53
CA ASP A 13 10.95 4.69 6.51
C ASP A 13 10.41 5.15 5.16
N GLU A 14 9.31 4.56 4.71
CA GLU A 14 8.74 4.82 3.38
C GLU A 14 7.59 5.82 3.41
N GLY A 15 7.01 6.05 4.58
CA GLY A 15 5.78 6.80 4.71
C GLY A 15 4.57 5.93 4.39
N VAL A 16 3.38 6.43 4.71
CA VAL A 16 2.13 5.70 4.48
C VAL A 16 1.06 6.67 4.01
N GLU A 17 0.29 6.27 3.00
CA GLU A 17 -0.82 7.05 2.47
C GLU A 17 -2.12 6.25 2.59
N TYR A 18 -3.13 6.83 3.24
CA TYR A 18 -4.44 6.20 3.43
C TYR A 18 -5.45 6.65 2.38
N ALA A 19 -4.95 6.93 1.18
CA ALA A 19 -5.75 7.27 0.02
C ALA A 19 -4.93 6.98 -1.23
N ILE A 20 -5.63 6.76 -2.35
CA ILE A 20 -4.96 6.53 -3.62
C ILE A 20 -4.31 7.83 -4.09
N TYR A 21 -3.05 7.74 -4.49
CA TYR A 21 -2.32 8.86 -5.09
C TYR A 21 -1.55 8.35 -6.30
N ASN A 22 -1.13 9.25 -7.16
CA ASN A 22 -0.23 8.91 -8.27
C ASN A 22 1.22 8.95 -7.80
N ASP A 23 1.98 7.90 -8.09
CA ASP A 23 3.41 7.90 -7.80
C ASP A 23 4.14 8.82 -8.79
N HIS A 24 5.47 8.87 -8.70
CA HIS A 24 6.28 9.73 -9.57
C HIS A 24 6.19 9.37 -11.06
N LEU A 25 5.72 8.16 -11.37
CA LEU A 25 5.49 7.71 -12.74
C LEU A 25 4.03 7.86 -13.18
N GLY A 26 3.16 8.34 -12.29
CA GLY A 26 1.75 8.53 -12.58
C GLY A 26 0.87 7.30 -12.37
N TYR A 27 1.38 6.27 -11.71
CA TYR A 27 0.61 5.05 -11.43
C TYR A 27 -0.15 5.16 -10.11
N PRO A 28 -1.40 4.64 -10.04
CA PRO A 28 -2.17 4.67 -8.80
C PRO A 28 -1.51 3.79 -7.73
N THR A 29 -1.34 4.36 -6.54
CA THR A 29 -0.61 3.75 -5.44
C THR A 29 -1.29 4.11 -4.13
N PHE A 30 -1.17 3.28 -3.10
CA PHE A 30 -1.63 3.62 -1.75
C PHE A 30 -0.80 2.88 -0.71
N GLY A 31 -1.03 3.23 0.57
CA GLY A 31 -0.38 2.58 1.68
C GLY A 31 1.12 2.81 1.69
N VAL A 32 1.87 1.74 1.88
CA VAL A 32 3.34 1.77 1.94
C VAL A 32 3.87 1.40 0.56
N GLY A 33 3.63 2.28 -0.42
CA GLY A 33 4.14 2.07 -1.77
C GLY A 33 3.51 0.91 -2.54
N HIS A 34 2.27 0.52 -2.20
CA HIS A 34 1.58 -0.56 -2.90
C HIS A 34 0.99 -0.05 -4.21
N LEU A 35 1.50 -0.57 -5.33
CA LEU A 35 0.97 -0.28 -6.65
C LEU A 35 -0.37 -1.00 -6.83
N VAL A 36 -1.41 -0.26 -7.23
CA VAL A 36 -2.72 -0.86 -7.48
C VAL A 36 -2.65 -1.73 -8.74
N LEU A 37 -2.97 -3.01 -8.60
CA LEU A 37 -2.93 -3.98 -9.70
C LEU A 37 -4.33 -4.26 -10.21
N GLU A 38 -4.43 -4.87 -11.40
CA GLU A 38 -5.72 -5.17 -12.01
C GLU A 38 -6.61 -6.07 -11.15
N ASN A 39 -6.00 -6.94 -10.35
CA ASN A 39 -6.73 -7.84 -9.46
C ASN A 39 -7.04 -7.25 -8.10
N ASP A 40 -6.62 -6.02 -7.84
CA ASP A 40 -6.96 -5.34 -6.59
C ASP A 40 -8.37 -4.73 -6.68
N PRO A 41 -9.16 -4.76 -5.58
CA PRO A 41 -10.49 -4.15 -5.57
C PRO A 41 -10.46 -2.65 -5.88
N GLU A 42 -9.34 -1.99 -5.59
CA GLU A 42 -9.17 -0.55 -5.81
C GLU A 42 -8.88 -0.18 -7.26
N HIS A 43 -8.68 -1.16 -8.13
CA HIS A 43 -8.39 -0.90 -9.54
C HIS A 43 -9.53 -0.11 -10.18
N GLY A 44 -9.18 1.00 -10.81
CA GLY A 44 -10.17 1.88 -11.44
C GLY A 44 -10.73 2.97 -10.54
N GLU A 45 -10.41 2.95 -9.25
CA GLU A 45 -10.86 4.00 -8.34
C GLU A 45 -10.03 5.28 -8.55
N PRO A 46 -10.65 6.46 -8.39
CA PRO A 46 -9.94 7.72 -8.63
C PRO A 46 -8.93 8.04 -7.53
N VAL A 47 -7.96 8.88 -7.88
CA VAL A 47 -7.03 9.46 -6.91
C VAL A 47 -7.84 10.17 -5.82
N GLY A 48 -7.44 9.98 -4.56
CA GLY A 48 -8.13 10.52 -3.40
C GLY A 48 -9.12 9.56 -2.76
N THR A 49 -9.37 8.40 -3.36
CA THR A 49 -10.24 7.39 -2.76
C THR A 49 -9.64 6.92 -1.43
N PRO A 50 -10.38 7.02 -0.30
CA PRO A 50 -9.85 6.62 1.00
C PRO A 50 -9.58 5.13 1.07
N ILE A 51 -8.47 4.76 1.72
CA ILE A 51 -8.09 3.36 1.95
C ILE A 51 -7.97 3.15 3.45
N SER A 52 -8.60 2.11 3.99
CA SER A 52 -8.54 1.83 5.42
C SER A 52 -7.15 1.37 5.84
N GLU A 53 -6.83 1.56 7.11
CA GLU A 53 -5.56 1.07 7.66
C GLU A 53 -5.46 -0.45 7.55
N GLU A 54 -6.57 -1.15 7.77
CA GLU A 54 -6.60 -2.61 7.63
C GLU A 54 -6.22 -3.05 6.22
N ARG A 55 -6.72 -2.36 5.22
CA ARG A 55 -6.40 -2.66 3.82
C ARG A 55 -4.94 -2.34 3.51
N VAL A 56 -4.43 -1.23 4.02
CA VAL A 56 -3.03 -0.85 3.86
C VAL A 56 -2.12 -1.93 4.47
N LYS A 57 -2.43 -2.38 5.67
CA LYS A 57 -1.66 -3.42 6.34
C LYS A 57 -1.71 -4.74 5.58
N GLU A 58 -2.89 -5.12 5.10
CA GLU A 58 -3.09 -6.34 4.31
C GLU A 58 -2.22 -6.34 3.06
N CYS A 59 -2.22 -5.24 2.33
CA CYS A 59 -1.40 -5.11 1.12
C CYS A 59 0.09 -5.13 1.44
N CYS A 60 0.50 -4.47 2.50
CA CYS A 60 1.90 -4.47 2.91
C CYS A 60 2.36 -5.88 3.27
N GLU A 61 1.56 -6.64 4.00
CA GLU A 61 1.89 -8.02 4.36
C GLU A 61 1.95 -8.92 3.13
N ALA A 62 1.02 -8.75 2.19
CA ALA A 62 1.03 -9.52 0.94
C ALA A 62 2.28 -9.22 0.11
N ASP A 63 2.68 -7.96 0.05
CA ASP A 63 3.88 -7.55 -0.68
C ASP A 63 5.14 -8.12 -0.01
N LEU A 64 5.18 -8.17 1.32
CA LEU A 64 6.28 -8.80 2.05
C LEU A 64 6.35 -10.30 1.76
N ASP A 65 5.21 -10.97 1.67
CA ASP A 65 5.16 -12.40 1.35
C ASP A 65 5.72 -12.67 -0.05
N LEU A 66 5.44 -11.79 -1.00
CA LEU A 66 5.98 -11.92 -2.35
C LEU A 66 7.50 -11.65 -2.39
N ALA A 67 8.00 -10.83 -1.50
CA ALA A 67 9.42 -10.47 -1.44
C ALA A 67 10.27 -11.55 -0.76
N ILE A 68 9.66 -12.41 0.02
CA ILE A 68 10.32 -13.48 0.75
C ILE A 68 10.12 -14.82 0.01
#